data_14137e28160c18784e0fa150983eeb04
#
_entry.id   14137e28160c18784e0fa150983eeb04
#
_cell.length_a   1.000
_cell.length_b   1.000
_cell.length_c   1.000
_cell.angle_alpha   90.00
_cell.angle_beta   90.00
_cell.angle_gamma   90.00
#
_symmetry.space_group_name_H-M   'P 1'
#
loop_
_entity.id
_entity.type
_entity.pdbx_description
1 polymer ?
#
loop_
_entity_poly.entity_id
_entity_poly.type
_entity_poly.pdbx_seq_one_letter_code
_entity_poly.pdbx_strand_id
1 'polypeptide(L)'
;MDIFATYAVNEELENNGTWMEVGDARFLVARAGNKAYAKMFTKEYERNQKALERKDDSADKLAEQIMIKVIAKTILLGWENVKFKGEDLPYSLANAEMLLGIKDFRRE
;
A
#
# COMPACT_ATOMS: atom_id res chain seq x y z
N MET A 1 -29.39 2.90 -15.45
CA MET A 1 -28.24 2.74 -14.56
C MET A 1 -28.22 3.90 -13.54
N ASP A 2 -28.14 3.56 -12.29
CA ASP A 2 -28.06 4.57 -11.24
C ASP A 2 -26.59 4.98 -11.05
N ILE A 3 -26.28 6.19 -11.41
CA ILE A 3 -24.91 6.71 -11.32
C ILE A 3 -24.42 6.75 -9.88
N PHE A 4 -25.30 7.11 -8.95
CA PHE A 4 -24.94 7.16 -7.53
C PHE A 4 -24.58 5.78 -6.98
N ALA A 5 -25.37 4.76 -7.29
CA ALA A 5 -25.10 3.38 -6.88
C ALA A 5 -23.76 2.89 -7.46
N THR A 6 -23.48 3.23 -8.72
CA THR A 6 -22.23 2.87 -9.38
C THR A 6 -21.03 3.52 -8.69
N TYR A 7 -21.13 4.79 -8.33
CA TYR A 7 -20.06 5.48 -7.60
C TYR A 7 -19.84 4.93 -6.20
N ALA A 8 -20.93 4.62 -5.49
CA ALA A 8 -20.82 4.04 -4.15
C ALA A 8 -20.11 2.69 -4.17
N VAL A 9 -20.43 1.83 -5.14
CA VAL A 9 -19.76 0.54 -5.33
C VAL A 9 -18.28 0.73 -5.64
N ASN A 10 -17.95 1.69 -6.51
CA ASN A 10 -16.57 1.98 -6.87
C ASN A 10 -15.75 2.48 -5.67
N GLU A 11 -16.34 3.32 -4.81
CA GLU A 11 -15.66 3.77 -3.59
C GLU A 11 -15.36 2.61 -2.65
N GLU A 12 -16.30 1.69 -2.48
CA GLU A 12 -16.07 0.49 -1.65
C GLU A 12 -14.93 -0.34 -2.19
N LEU A 13 -14.88 -0.58 -3.51
CA LEU A 13 -13.79 -1.32 -4.15
C LEU A 13 -12.45 -0.60 -3.99
N GLU A 14 -12.45 0.73 -4.09
CA GLU A 14 -11.22 1.50 -3.92
C GLU A 14 -10.63 1.37 -2.52
N ASN A 15 -11.48 1.39 -1.49
CA ASN A 15 -11.04 1.34 -0.09
C ASN A 15 -10.89 -0.08 0.45
N ASN A 16 -11.74 -1.01 0.02
CA ASN A 16 -11.79 -2.38 0.54
C ASN A 16 -10.97 -3.37 -0.29
N GLY A 17 -10.59 -2.97 -1.48
CA GLY A 17 -9.69 -3.77 -2.31
C GLY A 17 -10.37 -4.83 -3.15
N THR A 18 -9.59 -5.39 -4.04
CA THR A 18 -9.97 -6.50 -4.90
C THR A 18 -8.87 -7.55 -4.82
N TRP A 19 -9.26 -8.83 -4.84
CA TRP A 19 -8.28 -9.91 -4.86
C TRP A 19 -7.66 -10.04 -6.25
N MET A 20 -6.33 -10.05 -6.28
CA MET A 20 -5.55 -10.25 -7.50
C MET A 20 -4.72 -11.51 -7.38
N GLU A 21 -4.79 -12.37 -8.37
CA GLU A 21 -4.03 -13.61 -8.39
C GLU A 21 -2.66 -13.38 -9.05
N VAL A 22 -1.61 -13.87 -8.38
CA VAL A 22 -0.24 -13.84 -8.90
C VAL A 22 0.34 -15.23 -8.68
N GLY A 23 0.33 -16.07 -9.72
CA GLY A 23 0.68 -17.48 -9.58
C GLY A 23 -0.27 -18.18 -8.62
N ASP A 24 0.29 -18.82 -7.60
CA ASP A 24 -0.48 -19.51 -6.57
C ASP A 24 -0.92 -18.58 -5.43
N ALA A 25 -0.41 -17.35 -5.41
CA ALA A 25 -0.71 -16.38 -4.36
C ALA A 25 -1.86 -15.46 -4.76
N ARG A 26 -2.51 -14.89 -3.77
CA ARG A 26 -3.56 -13.88 -3.96
C ARG A 26 -3.25 -12.67 -3.07
N PHE A 27 -3.44 -11.49 -3.63
CA PHE A 27 -3.23 -10.22 -2.90
C PHE A 27 -4.52 -9.42 -2.89
N LEU A 28 -4.89 -8.90 -1.74
CA LEU A 28 -6.01 -7.98 -1.60
C LEU A 28 -5.45 -6.56 -1.74
N VAL A 29 -5.75 -5.91 -2.86
CA VAL A 29 -5.15 -4.63 -3.23
C VAL A 29 -6.24 -3.59 -3.45
N ALA A 30 -6.17 -2.49 -2.72
CA ALA A 30 -7.01 -1.33 -2.96
C ALA A 30 -6.41 -0.46 -4.08
N ARG A 31 -7.25 0.35 -4.70
CA ARG A 31 -6.81 1.24 -5.77
C ARG A 31 -5.80 2.27 -5.25
N ALA A 32 -4.70 2.46 -5.97
CA ALA A 32 -3.74 3.52 -5.68
C ALA A 32 -4.43 4.88 -5.81
N GLY A 33 -4.18 5.76 -4.84
CA GLY A 33 -4.82 7.07 -4.82
C GLY A 33 -6.22 7.08 -4.22
N ASN A 34 -6.65 6.00 -3.56
CA ASN A 34 -7.94 6.01 -2.86
C ASN A 34 -7.93 7.05 -1.71
N LYS A 35 -9.11 7.34 -1.16
CA LYS A 35 -9.24 8.37 -0.12
C LYS A 35 -8.41 8.09 1.11
N ALA A 36 -8.34 6.84 1.54
CA ALA A 36 -7.53 6.45 2.71
C ALA A 36 -6.05 6.70 2.44
N TYR A 37 -5.59 6.35 1.25
CA TYR A 37 -4.21 6.60 0.81
C TYR A 37 -3.89 8.10 0.83
N ALA A 38 -4.73 8.91 0.19
CA ALA A 38 -4.49 10.35 0.09
C ALA A 38 -4.47 11.01 1.47
N LYS A 39 -5.40 10.66 2.33
CA LYS A 39 -5.50 11.21 3.68
C LYS A 39 -4.28 10.85 4.52
N MET A 40 -3.87 9.59 4.50
CA MET A 40 -2.73 9.13 5.28
C MET A 40 -1.41 9.72 4.74
N PHE A 41 -1.26 9.75 3.41
CA PHE A 41 -0.07 10.31 2.76
C PHE A 41 0.12 11.78 3.14
N THR A 42 -0.95 12.58 3.04
CA THR A 42 -0.91 14.01 3.40
C THR A 42 -0.52 14.18 4.87
N LYS A 43 -1.11 13.41 5.76
CA LYS A 43 -0.82 13.48 7.19
C LYS A 43 0.63 13.15 7.51
N GLU A 44 1.15 12.08 6.93
CA GLU A 44 2.54 11.68 7.13
C GLU A 44 3.52 12.68 6.51
N TYR A 45 3.19 13.23 5.34
CA TYR A 45 4.01 14.24 4.68
C TYR A 45 4.10 15.51 5.51
N GLU A 46 2.98 16.01 6.02
CA GLU A 46 2.94 17.19 6.87
C GLU A 46 3.74 17.00 8.17
N ARG A 47 3.60 15.84 8.79
CA ARG A 47 4.32 15.51 10.02
C ARG A 47 5.83 15.54 9.83
N ASN A 48 6.32 15.18 8.65
CA ASN A 48 7.74 15.05 8.34
C ASN A 48 8.25 16.12 7.40
N GLN A 49 7.50 17.21 7.21
CA GLN A 49 7.80 18.24 6.23
C GLN A 49 9.21 18.80 6.34
N LYS A 50 9.66 19.15 7.56
CA LYS A 50 10.99 19.72 7.75
C LYS A 50 12.10 18.77 7.34
N ALA A 51 11.97 17.50 7.69
CA ALA A 51 12.96 16.48 7.32
C ALA A 51 13.00 16.26 5.81
N LEU A 52 11.83 16.28 5.15
CA LEU A 52 11.72 16.08 3.71
C LEU A 52 12.28 17.27 2.92
N GLU A 53 12.25 18.47 3.47
CA GLU A 53 12.76 19.68 2.82
C GLU A 53 14.29 19.71 2.71
N ARG A 54 14.99 18.85 3.43
CA ARG A 54 16.46 18.78 3.38
C ARG A 54 17.02 18.40 2.03
N LYS A 55 16.26 17.66 1.23
CA LYS A 55 16.62 17.22 -0.14
C LYS A 55 17.96 16.48 -0.22
N ASP A 56 18.29 15.71 0.81
CA ASP A 56 19.49 14.88 0.87
C ASP A 56 19.11 13.40 0.88
N ASP A 57 20.10 12.51 1.02
CA ASP A 57 19.85 11.06 1.04
C ASP A 57 18.93 10.65 2.17
N SER A 58 19.00 11.30 3.33
CA SER A 58 18.12 10.97 4.45
C SER A 58 16.68 11.39 4.17
N ALA A 59 16.45 12.49 3.45
CA ALA A 59 15.10 12.86 3.00
C ALA A 59 14.55 11.86 2.00
N ASP A 60 15.36 11.38 1.06
CA ASP A 60 14.95 10.38 0.08
C ASP A 60 14.57 9.05 0.75
N LYS A 61 15.34 8.61 1.74
CA LYS A 61 15.04 7.40 2.53
C LYS A 61 13.75 7.56 3.32
N LEU A 62 13.55 8.74 3.91
CA LEU A 62 12.33 9.03 4.66
C LEU A 62 11.11 9.03 3.75
N ALA A 63 11.20 9.63 2.57
CA ALA A 63 10.12 9.63 1.58
C ALA A 63 9.76 8.19 1.17
N GLU A 64 10.75 7.35 0.94
CA GLU A 64 10.54 5.93 0.62
C GLU A 64 9.86 5.19 1.78
N GLN A 65 10.29 5.41 3.01
CA GLN A 65 9.69 4.80 4.20
C GLN A 65 8.23 5.22 4.38
N ILE A 66 7.92 6.50 4.14
CA ILE A 66 6.55 7.01 4.21
C ILE A 66 5.68 6.32 3.15
N MET A 67 6.17 6.22 1.92
CA MET A 67 5.46 5.55 0.84
C MET A 67 5.15 4.10 1.18
N ILE A 68 6.13 3.35 1.67
CA ILE A 68 5.98 1.95 2.06
C ILE A 68 4.93 1.81 3.16
N LYS A 69 5.00 2.64 4.18
CA LYS A 69 4.06 2.62 5.30
C LYS A 69 2.62 2.91 4.84
N VAL A 70 2.45 3.91 4.00
CA VAL A 70 1.13 4.29 3.51
C VAL A 70 0.55 3.20 2.60
N ILE A 71 1.34 2.64 1.69
CA ILE A 71 0.91 1.55 0.81
C ILE A 71 0.55 0.31 1.62
N ALA A 72 1.37 -0.06 2.60
CA ALA A 72 1.12 -1.22 3.44
C ALA A 72 -0.20 -1.13 4.19
N LYS A 73 -0.58 0.07 4.59
CA LYS A 73 -1.80 0.27 5.38
C LYS A 73 -3.05 0.52 4.55
N THR A 74 -2.91 1.14 3.38
CA THR A 74 -4.07 1.61 2.60
C THR A 74 -4.27 0.89 1.26
N ILE A 75 -3.26 0.22 0.75
CA ILE A 75 -3.32 -0.42 -0.57
C ILE A 75 -3.15 -1.94 -0.47
N LEU A 76 -2.09 -2.42 0.16
CA LEU A 76 -1.86 -3.86 0.35
C LEU A 76 -2.57 -4.33 1.62
N LEU A 77 -3.82 -4.74 1.47
CA LEU A 77 -4.73 -5.01 2.59
C LEU A 77 -4.69 -6.44 3.11
N GLY A 78 -4.17 -7.36 2.31
CA GLY A 78 -4.07 -8.75 2.72
C GLY A 78 -3.44 -9.61 1.64
N TRP A 79 -3.16 -10.86 1.95
CA TRP A 79 -2.75 -11.86 0.97
C TRP A 79 -3.02 -13.26 1.50
N GLU A 80 -2.96 -14.22 0.57
CA GLU A 80 -3.09 -15.64 0.85
C GLU A 80 -2.03 -16.41 0.06
N ASN A 81 -1.52 -17.45 0.66
CA ASN A 81 -0.59 -18.38 0.02
C ASN A 81 0.70 -17.72 -0.50
N VAL A 82 1.23 -16.79 0.28
CA VAL A 82 2.51 -16.13 -0.02
C VAL A 82 3.61 -16.83 0.74
N LYS A 83 4.70 -17.13 0.06
CA LYS A 83 5.88 -17.74 0.66
C LYS A 83 7.09 -16.82 0.52
N PHE A 84 7.94 -16.83 1.53
CA PHE A 84 9.18 -16.06 1.52
C PHE A 84 10.31 -16.99 1.98
N LYS A 85 11.30 -17.17 1.10
CA LYS A 85 12.42 -18.08 1.34
C LYS A 85 11.97 -19.51 1.65
N GLY A 86 10.91 -19.96 0.96
CA GLY A 86 10.38 -21.30 1.09
C GLY A 86 9.42 -21.56 2.24
N GLU A 87 9.18 -20.55 3.08
CA GLU A 87 8.27 -20.65 4.23
C GLU A 87 7.03 -19.78 4.01
N ASP A 88 5.91 -20.23 4.56
CA ASP A 88 4.67 -19.46 4.52
C ASP A 88 4.85 -18.12 5.24
N LEU A 89 4.42 -17.05 4.57
CA LEU A 89 4.47 -15.69 5.13
C LEU A 89 3.05 -15.22 5.37
N PRO A 90 2.56 -15.25 6.62
CA PRO A 90 1.22 -14.75 6.90
C PRO A 90 1.15 -13.25 6.73
N TYR A 91 -0.03 -12.74 6.39
CA TYR A 91 -0.23 -11.30 6.27
C TYR A 91 -0.15 -10.63 7.63
N SER A 92 0.63 -9.56 7.70
CA SER A 92 0.65 -8.62 8.80
C SER A 92 1.16 -7.30 8.26
N LEU A 93 0.91 -6.21 8.97
CA LEU A 93 1.40 -4.90 8.57
C LEU A 93 2.93 -4.90 8.47
N ALA A 94 3.60 -5.51 9.43
CA ALA A 94 5.07 -5.62 9.45
C ALA A 94 5.58 -6.40 8.23
N ASN A 95 4.95 -7.53 7.91
CA ASN A 95 5.35 -8.34 6.75
C ASN A 95 5.06 -7.62 5.43
N ALA A 96 3.96 -6.86 5.37
CA ALA A 96 3.65 -6.03 4.20
C ALA A 96 4.72 -4.96 3.97
N GLU A 97 5.14 -4.28 5.02
CA GLU A 97 6.20 -3.28 4.93
C GLU A 97 7.53 -3.90 4.50
N MET A 98 7.84 -5.10 5.00
CA MET A 98 9.04 -5.82 4.61
C MET A 98 9.05 -6.14 3.11
N LEU A 99 7.97 -6.70 2.58
CA LEU A 99 7.87 -7.02 1.15
C LEU A 99 7.93 -5.77 0.28
N LEU A 100 7.25 -4.69 0.70
CA LEU A 100 7.26 -3.43 -0.05
C LEU A 100 8.64 -2.76 -0.03
N GLY A 101 9.51 -3.11 0.92
CA GLY A 101 10.88 -2.68 0.92
C GLY A 101 11.72 -3.30 -0.18
N ILE A 102 11.24 -4.36 -0.81
CA ILE A 102 11.91 -5.01 -1.94
C ILE A 102 11.44 -4.30 -3.22
N LYS A 103 12.36 -3.63 -3.91
CA LYS A 103 12.02 -2.81 -5.09
C LYS A 103 11.29 -3.59 -6.18
N ASP A 104 11.71 -4.80 -6.46
CA ASP A 104 11.11 -5.62 -7.50
C ASP A 104 9.66 -5.99 -7.17
N PHE A 105 9.36 -6.24 -5.91
CA PHE A 105 8.01 -6.50 -5.45
C PHE A 105 7.11 -5.27 -5.63
N ARG A 106 7.60 -4.08 -5.28
CA ARG A 106 6.83 -2.83 -5.40
C ARG A 106 6.41 -2.51 -6.84
N ARG A 107 7.20 -2.94 -7.83
CA ARG A 107 6.91 -2.69 -9.25
C ARG A 107 5.80 -3.56 -9.79
N GLU A 108 5.46 -4.62 -9.13
CA GLU A 108 4.35 -5.50 -9.47
C GLU A 108 3.07 -5.02 -8.80
#